data_d1bde808e8065c9c13124cc3e35080d1
#
_entry.id   d1bde808e8065c9c13124cc3e35080d1
#
_cell.length_a   1.000
_cell.length_b   1.000
_cell.length_c   1.000
_cell.angle_alpha   90.00
_cell.angle_beta   90.00
_cell.angle_gamma   90.00
#
_symmetry.space_group_name_H-M   'P 1'
#
loop_
_entity.id
_entity.type
_entity.pdbx_description
1 polymer ?
#
loop_
_entity_poly.entity_id
_entity_poly.type
_entity_poly.pdbx_seq_one_letter_code
_entity_poly.pdbx_strand_id
1 'polypeptide(L)'
;MARDGAARDEPVRDEGAPDEAWGGRMTTDVAPNRRVARRAARRHGLVWGAVGVLGEVLLTVGVLLLGFLAWQLWWTDVQGNAGQARVVQSLAWATPVPTSVPSAAAGATAVAGPKVATPRHDDPPVLAEPGHATTFATLQVPRWAGEPERPISEGTDRATVLDVLGIGHYQGTAMPGAVGNFAVAGHRTTFGKPFNRIAELQVGDALVVRTKDAWYVYKVASTEIVYPNQTEVIAPVPDKPGATPTARSITMTTCTPMYSAAQRYVVHGVLDYWAPASDGVPAELLGSA
;
A
#
# COMPACT_ATOMS: atom_id res chain seq x y z
N MET A 1 46.18 37.37 -46.86
CA MET A 1 46.38 37.42 -48.29
C MET A 1 45.03 37.72 -48.88
N ALA A 2 44.82 38.96 -49.19
CA ALA A 2 44.98 39.69 -50.43
C ALA A 2 43.75 39.41 -51.31
N ARG A 3 42.96 40.40 -51.46
CA ARG A 3 42.91 41.63 -52.28
C ARG A 3 41.84 41.45 -53.36
N ASP A 4 40.95 42.40 -53.37
CA ASP A 4 40.74 43.54 -54.29
C ASP A 4 39.98 43.14 -55.55
N GLY A 5 39.01 43.88 -55.97
CA GLY A 5 38.89 45.19 -56.48
C GLY A 5 37.51 45.44 -57.09
N ALA A 6 37.06 46.48 -56.88
CA ALA A 6 36.45 47.67 -57.37
C ALA A 6 36.32 47.82 -58.90
N ALA A 7 35.17 48.39 -59.35
CA ALA A 7 34.99 49.52 -60.28
C ALA A 7 33.50 49.49 -60.76
N ARG A 8 32.71 50.50 -60.47
CA ARG A 8 32.38 51.77 -61.11
C ARG A 8 32.23 51.63 -62.68
N ASP A 9 31.01 51.95 -63.13
CA ASP A 9 30.75 53.11 -63.95
C ASP A 9 29.24 53.26 -64.28
N GLU A 10 28.75 54.47 -64.10
CA GLU A 10 27.56 55.11 -64.66
C GLU A 10 27.93 55.72 -66.01
N PRO A 11 27.07 56.47 -66.72
CA PRO A 11 25.63 56.40 -67.06
C PRO A 11 25.39 56.55 -68.57
N VAL A 12 24.17 56.34 -69.06
CA VAL A 12 23.67 57.07 -70.26
C VAL A 12 22.15 57.22 -70.18
N ARG A 13 21.72 58.47 -70.28
CA ARG A 13 20.35 58.86 -70.54
C ARG A 13 20.04 58.59 -72.05
N ASP A 14 18.79 58.27 -72.37
CA ASP A 14 18.10 58.99 -73.40
C ASP A 14 16.58 58.82 -73.29
N GLU A 15 15.93 59.84 -73.89
CA GLU A 15 14.57 60.27 -73.81
C GLU A 15 13.63 59.42 -74.65
N GLY A 16 12.33 59.47 -74.37
CA GLY A 16 11.27 59.11 -75.29
C GLY A 16 9.96 58.76 -74.60
N ALA A 17 9.13 59.74 -74.31
CA ALA A 17 7.69 59.52 -74.16
C ALA A 17 7.06 59.54 -75.57
N PRO A 18 5.84 59.00 -75.84
CA PRO A 18 4.62 59.51 -75.22
C PRO A 18 3.48 58.46 -74.94
N ASP A 19 2.57 58.91 -74.15
CA ASP A 19 1.11 58.76 -74.17
C ASP A 19 0.45 57.40 -74.50
N GLU A 20 -0.36 57.03 -73.66
CA GLU A 20 -1.79 56.73 -73.67
C GLU A 20 -2.20 55.48 -72.94
N ALA A 21 -3.16 55.63 -72.16
CA ALA A 21 -4.41 54.90 -71.95
C ALA A 21 -4.67 54.48 -70.49
N TRP A 22 -5.51 55.25 -69.92
CA TRP A 22 -6.48 54.96 -68.89
C TRP A 22 -6.95 53.50 -68.82
N GLY A 23 -6.68 52.84 -67.82
CA GLY A 23 -7.25 51.56 -67.40
C GLY A 23 -7.34 51.48 -65.87
N GLY A 24 -8.09 52.39 -65.28
CA GLY A 24 -8.41 52.35 -63.88
C GLY A 24 -9.16 51.07 -63.49
N ARG A 25 -8.44 50.08 -62.96
CA ARG A 25 -9.11 49.03 -62.17
C ARG A 25 -9.50 49.66 -60.88
N MET A 26 -10.78 50.05 -60.76
CA MET A 26 -11.41 50.29 -59.48
C MET A 26 -11.35 48.94 -58.67
N THR A 27 -10.35 48.76 -57.85
CA THR A 27 -10.44 47.86 -56.73
C THR A 27 -11.43 48.50 -55.78
N THR A 28 -12.68 48.05 -55.81
CA THR A 28 -13.63 48.35 -54.79
C THR A 28 -13.10 47.70 -53.50
N ASP A 29 -12.32 48.47 -52.79
CA ASP A 29 -11.93 48.15 -51.44
C ASP A 29 -13.20 48.22 -50.55
N VAL A 30 -13.95 47.11 -50.54
CA VAL A 30 -15.11 46.98 -49.68
C VAL A 30 -14.57 46.90 -48.27
N ALA A 31 -14.46 48.02 -47.61
CA ALA A 31 -14.05 48.11 -46.23
C ALA A 31 -14.92 47.13 -45.40
N PRO A 32 -14.30 46.16 -44.72
CA PRO A 32 -15.05 45.15 -43.99
C PRO A 32 -15.98 45.82 -42.98
N ASN A 33 -17.27 45.45 -43.05
CA ASN A 33 -18.31 46.03 -42.24
C ASN A 33 -17.93 45.97 -40.72
N ARG A 34 -17.49 47.08 -40.17
CA ARG A 34 -16.96 47.22 -38.82
C ARG A 34 -17.91 46.64 -37.75
N ARG A 35 -19.22 46.57 -38.05
CA ARG A 35 -20.20 45.94 -37.16
C ARG A 35 -20.11 44.43 -37.15
N VAL A 36 -19.81 43.79 -38.30
CA VAL A 36 -19.62 42.33 -38.39
C VAL A 36 -18.33 41.90 -37.72
N ALA A 37 -17.22 42.66 -37.95
CA ALA A 37 -15.93 42.40 -37.30
C ALA A 37 -16.00 42.54 -35.76
N ARG A 38 -16.75 43.55 -35.26
CA ARG A 38 -16.96 43.72 -33.82
C ARG A 38 -17.83 42.61 -33.19
N ARG A 39 -18.81 42.08 -33.94
CA ARG A 39 -19.62 40.94 -33.46
C ARG A 39 -18.83 39.64 -33.45
N ALA A 40 -17.97 39.40 -34.45
CA ALA A 40 -17.08 38.24 -34.51
C ALA A 40 -16.04 38.28 -33.36
N ALA A 41 -15.41 39.43 -33.13
CA ALA A 41 -14.46 39.64 -32.04
C ALA A 41 -15.10 39.44 -30.64
N ARG A 42 -16.34 39.92 -30.46
CA ARG A 42 -17.08 39.68 -29.22
C ARG A 42 -17.43 38.20 -29.01
N ARG A 43 -17.84 37.49 -30.05
CA ARG A 43 -18.11 36.04 -29.97
C ARG A 43 -16.85 35.24 -29.66
N HIS A 44 -15.72 35.58 -30.27
CA HIS A 44 -14.42 34.96 -29.94
C HIS A 44 -14.03 35.21 -28.45
N GLY A 45 -14.17 36.45 -27.97
CA GLY A 45 -13.88 36.78 -26.58
C GLY A 45 -14.75 36.00 -25.59
N LEU A 46 -16.04 35.83 -25.89
CA LEU A 46 -16.98 35.05 -25.07
C LEU A 46 -16.64 33.54 -25.06
N VAL A 47 -16.30 32.98 -26.23
CA VAL A 47 -15.91 31.56 -26.32
C VAL A 47 -14.61 31.28 -25.57
N TRP A 48 -13.59 32.12 -25.76
CA TRP A 48 -12.33 31.98 -25.02
C TRP A 48 -12.50 32.23 -23.52
N GLY A 49 -13.36 33.17 -23.13
CA GLY A 49 -13.74 33.37 -21.72
C GLY A 49 -14.44 32.16 -21.13
N ALA A 50 -15.39 31.56 -21.85
CA ALA A 50 -16.07 30.34 -21.41
C ALA A 50 -15.12 29.14 -21.32
N VAL A 51 -14.20 28.98 -22.28
CA VAL A 51 -13.17 27.93 -22.24
C VAL A 51 -12.23 28.14 -21.05
N GLY A 52 -11.84 29.39 -20.76
CA GLY A 52 -11.02 29.71 -19.60
C GLY A 52 -11.69 29.35 -18.27
N VAL A 53 -12.95 29.76 -18.11
CA VAL A 53 -13.75 29.42 -16.90
C VAL A 53 -13.95 27.90 -16.77
N LEU A 54 -14.25 27.21 -17.88
CA LEU A 54 -14.36 25.75 -17.87
C LEU A 54 -13.04 25.07 -17.45
N GLY A 55 -11.92 25.58 -18.00
CA GLY A 55 -10.59 25.08 -17.63
C GLY A 55 -10.27 25.27 -16.14
N GLU A 56 -10.59 26.42 -15.59
CA GLU A 56 -10.40 26.73 -14.16
C GLU A 56 -11.28 25.85 -13.27
N VAL A 57 -12.55 25.64 -13.65
CA VAL A 57 -13.45 24.73 -12.94
C VAL A 57 -12.93 23.29 -12.97
N LEU A 58 -12.51 22.80 -14.14
CA LEU A 58 -11.98 21.44 -14.28
C LEU A 58 -10.69 21.26 -13.47
N LEU A 59 -9.81 22.26 -13.46
CA LEU A 59 -8.59 22.24 -12.67
C LEU A 59 -8.92 22.21 -11.17
N THR A 60 -9.83 23.05 -10.72
CA THR A 60 -10.27 23.10 -9.32
C THR A 60 -10.88 21.78 -8.90
N VAL A 61 -11.79 21.22 -9.71
CA VAL A 61 -12.40 19.90 -9.44
C VAL A 61 -11.33 18.81 -9.41
N GLY A 62 -10.38 18.83 -10.33
CA GLY A 62 -9.26 17.88 -10.36
C GLY A 62 -8.41 17.92 -9.08
N VAL A 63 -8.05 19.11 -8.63
CA VAL A 63 -7.29 19.30 -7.38
C VAL A 63 -8.09 18.81 -6.16
N LEU A 64 -9.39 19.13 -6.10
CA LEU A 64 -10.26 18.67 -5.01
C LEU A 64 -10.41 17.15 -5.00
N LEU A 65 -10.55 16.52 -6.17
CA LEU A 65 -10.63 15.05 -6.27
C LEU A 65 -9.32 14.38 -5.84
N LEU A 66 -8.18 14.90 -6.27
CA LEU A 66 -6.87 14.39 -5.83
C LEU A 66 -6.68 14.55 -4.32
N GLY A 67 -7.05 15.72 -3.78
CA GLY A 67 -7.02 15.97 -2.34
C GLY A 67 -7.94 15.02 -1.56
N PHE A 68 -9.14 14.76 -2.08
CA PHE A 68 -10.10 13.82 -1.50
C PHE A 68 -9.57 12.38 -1.51
N LEU A 69 -8.97 11.93 -2.63
CA LEU A 69 -8.37 10.59 -2.73
C LEU A 69 -7.21 10.42 -1.75
N ALA A 70 -6.32 11.41 -1.69
CA ALA A 70 -5.19 11.40 -0.74
C ALA A 70 -5.69 11.36 0.71
N TRP A 71 -6.69 12.19 1.05
CA TRP A 71 -7.32 12.19 2.37
C TRP A 71 -8.00 10.86 2.69
N GLN A 72 -8.75 10.27 1.76
CA GLN A 72 -9.48 9.02 1.98
C GLN A 72 -8.51 7.86 2.23
N LEU A 73 -7.41 7.73 1.46
CA LEU A 73 -6.41 6.70 1.67
C LEU A 73 -5.70 6.86 3.03
N TRP A 74 -5.29 8.08 3.38
CA TRP A 74 -4.64 8.36 4.65
C TRP A 74 -5.58 8.15 5.84
N TRP A 75 -6.84 8.60 5.73
CA TRP A 75 -7.82 8.51 6.81
C TRP A 75 -8.23 7.08 7.14
N THR A 76 -8.39 6.22 6.13
CA THR A 76 -8.67 4.79 6.35
C THR A 76 -7.54 4.09 7.10
N ASP A 77 -6.29 4.46 6.83
CA ASP A 77 -5.13 3.92 7.55
C ASP A 77 -5.09 4.42 9.01
N VAL A 78 -5.35 5.70 9.25
CA VAL A 78 -5.39 6.27 10.62
C VAL A 78 -6.48 5.60 11.44
N GLN A 79 -7.69 5.49 10.88
CA GLN A 79 -8.81 4.84 11.57
C GLN A 79 -8.57 3.34 11.78
N GLY A 80 -8.07 2.64 10.77
CA GLY A 80 -7.76 1.22 10.85
C GLY A 80 -6.70 0.93 11.93
N ASN A 81 -5.60 1.69 11.93
CA ASN A 81 -4.55 1.54 12.95
C ASN A 81 -5.09 1.84 14.37
N ALA A 82 -5.87 2.91 14.54
CA ALA A 82 -6.46 3.23 15.83
C ALA A 82 -7.49 2.19 16.29
N GLY A 83 -8.26 1.62 15.35
CA GLY A 83 -9.20 0.53 15.62
C GLY A 83 -8.47 -0.72 16.08
N GLN A 84 -7.51 -1.19 15.31
CA GLN A 84 -6.71 -2.36 15.63
C GLN A 84 -5.95 -2.22 16.95
N ALA A 85 -5.36 -1.06 17.23
CA ALA A 85 -4.71 -0.79 18.50
C ALA A 85 -5.67 -0.89 19.70
N ARG A 86 -6.90 -0.39 19.55
CA ARG A 86 -7.95 -0.53 20.59
C ARG A 86 -8.34 -1.99 20.82
N VAL A 87 -8.45 -2.78 19.74
CA VAL A 87 -8.71 -4.21 19.85
C VAL A 87 -7.60 -4.88 20.65
N VAL A 88 -6.33 -4.68 20.29
CA VAL A 88 -5.18 -5.24 21.03
C VAL A 88 -5.18 -4.80 22.49
N GLN A 89 -5.43 -3.52 22.77
CA GLN A 89 -5.52 -2.98 24.14
C GLN A 89 -6.67 -3.58 24.94
N SER A 90 -7.76 -3.97 24.30
CA SER A 90 -8.90 -4.63 24.97
C SER A 90 -8.61 -6.08 25.35
N LEU A 91 -7.58 -6.69 24.73
CA LEU A 91 -7.13 -8.03 25.10
C LEU A 91 -6.29 -7.93 26.38
N ALA A 92 -6.86 -8.25 27.51
CA ALA A 92 -6.20 -8.13 28.82
C ALA A 92 -4.85 -8.89 28.92
N TRP A 93 -4.61 -9.81 28.00
CA TRP A 93 -3.40 -10.63 27.90
C TRP A 93 -2.38 -10.10 26.87
N ALA A 94 -2.78 -9.23 25.94
CA ALA A 94 -1.89 -8.59 24.97
C ALA A 94 -1.22 -7.38 25.63
N THR A 95 -0.23 -7.61 26.44
CA THR A 95 0.59 -6.51 26.98
C THR A 95 1.59 -6.08 25.90
N PRO A 96 1.76 -4.76 25.66
CA PRO A 96 2.79 -4.29 24.76
C PRO A 96 4.15 -4.82 25.19
N VAL A 97 4.83 -5.56 24.32
CA VAL A 97 6.25 -5.90 24.55
C VAL A 97 7.02 -4.59 24.45
N PRO A 98 7.82 -4.20 25.46
CA PRO A 98 8.63 -2.98 25.37
C PRO A 98 9.59 -3.08 24.18
N THR A 99 9.32 -2.36 23.13
CA THR A 99 10.15 -2.33 21.89
C THR A 99 11.41 -1.48 22.06
N SER A 100 11.62 -0.89 23.25
CA SER A 100 12.81 -0.09 23.54
C SER A 100 13.53 -0.68 24.76
N VAL A 101 14.75 -1.16 24.53
CA VAL A 101 15.75 -1.24 25.59
C VAL A 101 15.94 0.20 26.09
N PRO A 102 15.68 0.54 27.36
CA PRO A 102 15.96 1.87 27.85
C PRO A 102 17.46 2.10 27.68
N SER A 103 17.82 3.12 26.91
CA SER A 103 19.19 3.63 26.87
C SER A 103 19.62 3.88 28.30
N ALA A 104 20.69 3.25 28.74
CA ALA A 104 21.20 3.34 30.10
C ALA A 104 21.58 4.79 30.42
N ALA A 105 20.62 5.56 30.97
CA ALA A 105 20.93 6.75 31.74
C ALA A 105 21.42 6.27 33.09
N ALA A 106 22.68 6.56 33.37
CA ALA A 106 23.34 6.18 34.63
C ALA A 106 22.52 6.64 35.85
N GLY A 107 22.04 5.67 36.66
CA GLY A 107 21.48 5.97 37.98
C GLY A 107 20.15 5.31 38.32
N ALA A 108 19.51 4.49 37.48
CA ALA A 108 18.30 3.77 37.84
C ALA A 108 18.61 2.32 38.24
N THR A 109 18.08 1.89 39.37
CA THR A 109 18.00 0.48 39.78
C THR A 109 17.62 -0.38 38.60
N ALA A 110 18.44 -1.39 38.25
CA ALA A 110 18.23 -2.27 37.10
C ALA A 110 16.83 -2.91 37.19
N VAL A 111 15.89 -2.41 36.44
CA VAL A 111 14.63 -3.09 36.20
C VAL A 111 15.01 -4.31 35.38
N ALA A 112 14.82 -5.51 35.94
CA ALA A 112 15.09 -6.76 35.20
C ALA A 112 14.39 -6.69 33.86
N GLY A 113 15.15 -6.86 32.77
CA GLY A 113 14.60 -6.89 31.43
C GLY A 113 13.52 -7.98 31.31
N PRO A 114 12.68 -7.94 30.26
CA PRO A 114 11.64 -8.93 30.06
C PRO A 114 12.27 -10.34 30.02
N LYS A 115 11.67 -11.27 30.74
CA LYS A 115 12.12 -12.67 30.78
C LYS A 115 11.98 -13.27 29.36
N VAL A 116 13.01 -13.93 28.87
CA VAL A 116 12.97 -14.67 27.62
C VAL A 116 12.19 -15.98 27.84
N ALA A 117 11.22 -16.24 26.98
CA ALA A 117 10.46 -17.48 27.01
C ALA A 117 11.34 -18.66 26.57
N THR A 118 11.14 -19.81 27.23
CA THR A 118 11.86 -21.04 26.90
C THR A 118 11.19 -21.75 25.73
N PRO A 119 11.90 -21.97 24.61
CA PRO A 119 11.37 -22.70 23.46
C PRO A 119 10.98 -24.14 23.82
N ARG A 120 9.82 -24.59 23.29
CA ARG A 120 9.31 -25.95 23.41
C ARG A 120 9.01 -26.51 22.02
N HIS A 121 9.35 -27.78 21.80
CA HIS A 121 9.16 -28.48 20.52
C HIS A 121 8.22 -29.69 20.63
N ASP A 122 7.63 -29.90 21.81
CA ASP A 122 6.53 -30.83 22.02
C ASP A 122 5.22 -30.28 21.41
N ASP A 123 4.13 -31.03 21.50
CA ASP A 123 2.84 -30.61 20.95
C ASP A 123 2.33 -29.34 21.67
N PRO A 124 2.10 -28.25 20.92
CA PRO A 124 1.59 -27.01 21.49
C PRO A 124 0.10 -27.13 21.87
N PRO A 125 -0.38 -26.30 22.81
CA PRO A 125 -1.80 -26.16 23.03
C PRO A 125 -2.49 -25.61 21.77
N VAL A 126 -3.65 -26.14 21.43
CA VAL A 126 -4.45 -25.70 20.28
C VAL A 126 -5.78 -25.18 20.75
N LEU A 127 -6.13 -23.96 20.33
CA LEU A 127 -7.43 -23.36 20.60
C LEU A 127 -8.51 -24.01 19.75
N ALA A 128 -9.74 -24.07 20.28
CA ALA A 128 -10.90 -24.30 19.42
C ALA A 128 -11.14 -23.08 18.53
N GLU A 129 -11.64 -23.30 17.31
CA GLU A 129 -12.01 -22.23 16.40
C GLU A 129 -13.11 -21.37 17.03
N PRO A 130 -12.91 -20.06 17.17
CA PRO A 130 -13.88 -19.18 17.83
C PRO A 130 -14.99 -18.76 16.84
N GLY A 131 -16.00 -18.09 17.35
CA GLY A 131 -17.06 -17.52 16.50
C GLY A 131 -16.53 -16.40 15.60
N HIS A 132 -17.25 -16.15 14.50
CA HIS A 132 -16.94 -15.09 13.52
C HIS A 132 -16.67 -13.74 14.20
N ALA A 133 -15.68 -12.98 13.67
CA ALA A 133 -15.23 -11.68 14.16
C ALA A 133 -14.72 -11.66 15.62
N THR A 134 -14.46 -12.84 16.21
CA THR A 134 -13.83 -12.93 17.54
C THR A 134 -12.32 -12.84 17.42
N THR A 135 -11.69 -11.88 18.08
CA THR A 135 -10.23 -11.78 18.14
C THR A 135 -9.68 -12.79 19.15
N PHE A 136 -8.79 -13.66 18.71
CA PHE A 136 -8.25 -14.76 19.51
C PHE A 136 -6.72 -14.81 19.58
N ALA A 137 -6.07 -14.07 18.67
CA ALA A 137 -4.62 -14.04 18.58
C ALA A 137 -4.14 -12.67 18.11
N THR A 138 -2.81 -12.49 18.16
CA THR A 138 -2.11 -11.35 17.57
C THR A 138 -0.90 -11.82 16.78
N LEU A 139 -0.43 -10.98 15.85
CA LEU A 139 0.78 -11.21 15.07
C LEU A 139 1.77 -10.07 15.29
N GLN A 140 3.03 -10.45 15.49
CA GLN A 140 4.19 -9.56 15.46
C GLN A 140 5.24 -10.12 14.51
N VAL A 141 5.85 -9.26 13.71
CA VAL A 141 6.88 -9.65 12.77
C VAL A 141 8.13 -8.82 13.06
N PRO A 142 9.17 -9.39 13.65
CA PRO A 142 10.39 -8.66 14.05
C PRO A 142 11.06 -7.90 12.90
N ARG A 143 11.06 -8.46 11.68
CA ARG A 143 11.58 -7.76 10.50
C ARG A 143 10.86 -6.43 10.23
N TRP A 144 9.63 -6.27 10.65
CA TRP A 144 8.87 -5.04 10.48
C TRP A 144 9.05 -4.11 11.70
N ALA A 145 10.29 -3.87 12.11
CA ALA A 145 10.59 -3.02 13.25
C ALA A 145 9.76 -1.71 13.20
N GLY A 146 9.17 -1.34 14.35
CA GLY A 146 8.30 -0.18 14.48
C GLY A 146 6.83 -0.41 14.10
N GLU A 147 6.47 -1.57 13.51
CA GLU A 147 5.07 -1.92 13.31
C GLU A 147 4.43 -2.39 14.63
N PRO A 148 3.17 -1.97 14.88
CA PRO A 148 2.47 -2.42 16.09
C PRO A 148 2.05 -3.88 15.98
N GLU A 149 1.80 -4.49 17.14
CA GLU A 149 1.13 -5.78 17.23
C GLU A 149 -0.23 -5.73 16.56
N ARG A 150 -0.56 -6.71 15.71
CA ARG A 150 -1.75 -6.76 14.90
C ARG A 150 -2.72 -7.84 15.37
N PRO A 151 -4.00 -7.53 15.61
CA PRO A 151 -4.98 -8.53 16.04
C PRO A 151 -5.32 -9.51 14.91
N ILE A 152 -5.56 -10.77 15.27
CA ILE A 152 -6.08 -11.82 14.39
C ILE A 152 -7.45 -12.22 14.89
N SER A 153 -8.44 -12.12 14.00
CA SER A 153 -9.84 -12.43 14.29
C SER A 153 -10.37 -13.49 13.33
N GLU A 154 -11.38 -14.24 13.77
CA GLU A 154 -11.99 -15.30 12.98
C GLU A 154 -12.80 -14.74 11.80
N GLY A 155 -12.57 -15.30 10.61
CA GLY A 155 -13.22 -14.92 9.35
C GLY A 155 -12.38 -13.97 8.50
N THR A 156 -12.72 -13.91 7.20
CA THR A 156 -12.06 -13.05 6.21
C THR A 156 -13.04 -12.12 5.50
N ASP A 157 -14.23 -11.93 6.06
CA ASP A 157 -15.19 -10.95 5.55
C ASP A 157 -14.64 -9.53 5.69
N ARG A 158 -14.73 -8.75 4.62
CA ARG A 158 -14.15 -7.41 4.60
C ARG A 158 -14.82 -6.48 5.61
N ALA A 159 -16.15 -6.45 5.61
CA ALA A 159 -16.89 -5.44 6.37
C ALA A 159 -16.80 -5.65 7.88
N THR A 160 -16.70 -6.88 8.34
CA THR A 160 -16.73 -7.24 9.76
C THR A 160 -15.35 -7.59 10.33
N VAL A 161 -14.40 -8.00 9.51
CA VAL A 161 -13.07 -8.45 9.96
C VAL A 161 -11.95 -7.63 9.33
N LEU A 162 -11.73 -7.73 8.01
CA LEU A 162 -10.51 -7.19 7.41
C LEU A 162 -10.43 -5.66 7.46
N ASP A 163 -11.56 -4.96 7.23
CA ASP A 163 -11.60 -3.50 7.19
C ASP A 163 -11.61 -2.89 8.62
N VAL A 164 -12.00 -3.68 9.64
CA VAL A 164 -12.21 -3.20 11.00
C VAL A 164 -11.21 -3.76 12.01
N LEU A 165 -11.00 -5.10 11.98
CA LEU A 165 -10.19 -5.82 12.97
C LEU A 165 -8.76 -6.09 12.50
N GLY A 166 -8.48 -5.99 11.19
CA GLY A 166 -7.14 -6.07 10.63
C GLY A 166 -6.82 -7.40 9.98
N ILE A 167 -6.30 -8.39 10.71
CA ILE A 167 -5.98 -9.71 10.18
C ILE A 167 -7.14 -10.65 10.42
N GLY A 168 -7.55 -11.38 9.36
CA GLY A 168 -8.60 -12.38 9.41
C GLY A 168 -8.05 -13.79 9.25
N HIS A 169 -8.56 -14.74 10.04
CA HIS A 169 -8.29 -16.17 9.90
C HIS A 169 -9.26 -16.78 8.89
N TYR A 170 -8.76 -17.60 7.98
CA TYR A 170 -9.60 -18.35 7.04
C TYR A 170 -10.32 -19.46 7.78
N GLN A 171 -11.66 -19.37 7.87
CA GLN A 171 -12.51 -20.34 8.56
C GLN A 171 -12.26 -21.76 8.07
N GLY A 172 -12.22 -22.71 9.01
CA GLY A 172 -11.97 -24.11 8.73
C GLY A 172 -10.53 -24.46 8.39
N THR A 173 -9.60 -23.51 8.42
CA THR A 173 -8.17 -23.81 8.38
C THR A 173 -7.63 -24.11 9.79
N ALA A 174 -6.40 -24.58 9.92
CA ALA A 174 -5.87 -24.95 11.23
C ALA A 174 -5.72 -23.71 12.13
N MET A 175 -5.93 -23.91 13.44
CA MET A 175 -5.64 -22.89 14.46
C MET A 175 -4.13 -22.79 14.75
N PRO A 176 -3.63 -21.69 15.35
CA PRO A 176 -2.21 -21.55 15.68
C PRO A 176 -1.67 -22.78 16.44
N GLY A 177 -0.55 -23.33 15.98
CA GLY A 177 0.09 -24.49 16.56
C GLY A 177 -0.55 -25.84 16.22
N ALA A 178 -1.70 -25.90 15.58
CA ALA A 178 -2.30 -27.16 15.12
C ALA A 178 -1.56 -27.73 13.92
N VAL A 179 -1.64 -29.07 13.78
CA VAL A 179 -1.20 -29.74 12.54
C VAL A 179 -2.11 -29.30 11.39
N GLY A 180 -1.52 -28.85 10.31
CA GLY A 180 -2.21 -28.25 9.18
C GLY A 180 -1.67 -26.86 8.86
N ASN A 181 -2.50 -26.02 8.24
CA ASN A 181 -2.13 -24.71 7.77
C ASN A 181 -2.99 -23.64 8.45
N PHE A 182 -2.41 -22.87 9.34
CA PHE A 182 -3.01 -21.67 9.93
C PHE A 182 -2.98 -20.54 8.91
N ALA A 183 -4.08 -20.35 8.17
CA ALA A 183 -4.13 -19.39 7.09
C ALA A 183 -4.77 -18.07 7.51
N VAL A 184 -4.12 -16.95 7.18
CA VAL A 184 -4.58 -15.61 7.52
C VAL A 184 -4.51 -14.66 6.33
N ALA A 185 -5.44 -13.70 6.27
CA ALA A 185 -5.51 -12.65 5.29
C ALA A 185 -5.39 -11.26 5.94
N GLY A 186 -4.85 -10.30 5.20
CA GLY A 186 -4.80 -8.91 5.64
C GLY A 186 -4.64 -7.94 4.48
N HIS A 187 -5.06 -6.68 4.68
CA HIS A 187 -4.87 -5.64 3.68
C HIS A 187 -3.42 -5.25 3.49
N ARG A 188 -3.06 -4.89 2.25
CA ARG A 188 -1.72 -4.41 1.93
C ARG A 188 -1.59 -2.89 1.93
N THR A 189 -2.65 -2.15 1.60
CA THR A 189 -2.56 -0.72 1.29
C THR A 189 -3.57 0.16 2.00
N THR A 190 -4.59 -0.43 2.66
CA THR A 190 -5.71 0.29 3.30
C THR A 190 -6.07 -0.32 4.64
N PHE A 191 -6.92 0.36 5.40
CA PHE A 191 -7.49 -0.12 6.67
C PHE A 191 -6.42 -0.57 7.68
N GLY A 192 -5.42 0.30 7.89
CA GLY A 192 -4.30 0.01 8.77
C GLY A 192 -3.24 -0.92 8.17
N LYS A 193 -3.45 -1.43 6.94
CA LYS A 193 -2.50 -2.17 6.10
C LYS A 193 -1.57 -3.15 6.85
N PRO A 194 -2.14 -4.13 7.59
CA PRO A 194 -1.34 -5.02 8.45
C PRO A 194 -0.26 -5.81 7.69
N PHE A 195 -0.43 -6.03 6.38
CA PHE A 195 0.52 -6.75 5.53
C PHE A 195 1.21 -5.87 4.47
N ASN A 196 1.33 -4.55 4.75
CA ASN A 196 1.99 -3.61 3.82
C ASN A 196 3.41 -4.07 3.45
N ARG A 197 4.18 -4.51 4.45
CA ARG A 197 5.60 -4.86 4.35
C ARG A 197 5.85 -6.35 4.07
N ILE A 198 4.82 -7.12 3.71
CA ILE A 198 4.93 -8.58 3.54
C ILE A 198 6.01 -8.99 2.52
N ALA A 199 6.27 -8.18 1.49
CA ALA A 199 7.29 -8.46 0.48
C ALA A 199 8.73 -8.27 0.98
N GLU A 200 8.92 -7.74 2.19
CA GLU A 200 10.25 -7.64 2.82
C GLU A 200 10.66 -8.95 3.51
N LEU A 201 9.71 -9.86 3.71
CA LEU A 201 9.96 -11.14 4.38
C LEU A 201 10.89 -12.02 3.57
N GLN A 202 11.83 -12.64 4.27
CA GLN A 202 12.83 -13.56 3.73
C GLN A 202 12.72 -14.92 4.43
N VAL A 203 13.18 -15.97 3.77
CA VAL A 203 13.26 -17.29 4.38
C VAL A 203 14.07 -17.24 5.68
N GLY A 204 13.53 -17.82 6.74
CA GLY A 204 14.10 -17.80 8.07
C GLY A 204 13.60 -16.67 8.99
N ASP A 205 12.90 -15.66 8.45
CA ASP A 205 12.29 -14.61 9.30
C ASP A 205 11.23 -15.18 10.24
N ALA A 206 11.15 -14.59 11.43
CA ALA A 206 10.19 -15.00 12.41
C ALA A 206 8.81 -14.33 12.18
N LEU A 207 7.76 -15.14 12.31
CA LEU A 207 6.37 -14.73 12.41
C LEU A 207 5.89 -15.17 13.79
N VAL A 208 5.67 -14.21 14.69
CA VAL A 208 5.34 -14.50 16.09
C VAL A 208 3.85 -14.30 16.29
N VAL A 209 3.13 -15.39 16.48
CA VAL A 209 1.70 -15.41 16.81
C VAL A 209 1.55 -15.59 18.32
N ARG A 210 0.74 -14.75 18.96
CA ARG A 210 0.41 -14.83 20.37
C ARG A 210 -1.07 -15.11 20.54
N THR A 211 -1.38 -16.05 21.40
CA THR A 211 -2.72 -16.25 21.98
C THR A 211 -2.71 -15.85 23.46
N LYS A 212 -3.83 -16.00 24.12
CA LYS A 212 -3.89 -15.74 25.58
C LYS A 212 -2.85 -16.53 26.37
N ASP A 213 -2.66 -17.82 26.02
CA ASP A 213 -1.91 -18.76 26.85
C ASP A 213 -0.55 -19.16 26.27
N ALA A 214 -0.29 -18.88 24.98
CA ALA A 214 0.92 -19.34 24.30
C ALA A 214 1.40 -18.41 23.19
N TRP A 215 2.70 -18.50 22.94
CA TRP A 215 3.40 -17.99 21.78
C TRP A 215 3.67 -19.11 20.79
N TYR A 216 3.54 -18.82 19.50
CA TYR A 216 3.87 -19.72 18.39
C TYR A 216 4.82 -18.97 17.47
N VAL A 217 6.05 -19.43 17.36
CA VAL A 217 7.06 -18.82 16.50
C VAL A 217 7.21 -19.66 15.24
N TYR A 218 6.77 -19.09 14.13
CA TYR A 218 6.96 -19.70 12.82
C TYR A 218 8.15 -19.06 12.12
N LYS A 219 8.82 -19.82 11.25
CA LYS A 219 9.88 -19.32 10.37
C LYS A 219 9.37 -19.36 8.94
N VAL A 220 9.58 -18.26 8.22
CA VAL A 220 9.24 -18.18 6.79
C VAL A 220 10.00 -19.26 6.03
N ALA A 221 9.29 -20.06 5.26
CA ALA A 221 9.82 -21.15 4.44
C ALA A 221 9.85 -20.80 2.96
N SER A 222 8.82 -20.11 2.45
CA SER A 222 8.75 -19.72 1.04
C SER A 222 7.81 -18.52 0.86
N THR A 223 7.94 -17.87 -0.31
CA THR A 223 7.04 -16.81 -0.76
C THR A 223 6.68 -17.05 -2.22
N GLU A 224 5.45 -16.69 -2.59
CA GLU A 224 5.00 -16.81 -3.97
C GLU A 224 3.98 -15.73 -4.34
N ILE A 225 3.68 -15.62 -5.62
CA ILE A 225 2.62 -14.75 -6.15
C ILE A 225 1.66 -15.62 -6.95
N VAL A 226 0.39 -15.58 -6.57
CA VAL A 226 -0.67 -16.41 -7.17
C VAL A 226 -1.85 -15.57 -7.63
N TYR A 227 -2.71 -16.12 -8.47
CA TYR A 227 -3.99 -15.51 -8.80
C TYR A 227 -5.03 -15.75 -7.69
N PRO A 228 -6.07 -14.90 -7.57
CA PRO A 228 -7.07 -15.01 -6.50
C PRO A 228 -7.87 -16.31 -6.46
N ASN A 229 -7.93 -17.03 -7.59
CA ASN A 229 -8.61 -18.31 -7.71
C ASN A 229 -7.72 -19.53 -7.37
N GLN A 230 -6.45 -19.31 -7.12
CA GLN A 230 -5.51 -20.35 -6.68
C GLN A 230 -5.61 -20.49 -5.16
N THR A 231 -6.63 -21.21 -4.70
CA THR A 231 -6.94 -21.38 -3.28
C THR A 231 -6.16 -22.51 -2.60
N GLU A 232 -5.42 -23.29 -3.36
CA GLU A 232 -4.56 -24.37 -2.86
C GLU A 232 -3.47 -23.89 -1.89
N VAL A 233 -3.11 -22.62 -1.94
CA VAL A 233 -2.16 -22.00 -1.01
C VAL A 233 -2.63 -22.05 0.44
N ILE A 234 -3.93 -22.09 0.70
CA ILE A 234 -4.50 -22.22 2.05
C ILE A 234 -4.95 -23.64 2.39
N ALA A 235 -4.67 -24.62 1.52
CA ALA A 235 -4.96 -26.04 1.82
C ALA A 235 -4.25 -26.48 3.12
N PRO A 236 -4.72 -27.58 3.78
CA PRO A 236 -4.08 -28.12 4.97
C PRO A 236 -2.58 -28.39 4.82
N VAL A 237 -2.15 -28.80 3.62
CA VAL A 237 -0.75 -28.75 3.19
C VAL A 237 -0.67 -27.73 2.06
N PRO A 238 0.01 -26.59 2.24
CA PRO A 238 0.09 -25.56 1.21
C PRO A 238 0.45 -26.12 -0.15
N ASP A 239 -0.27 -25.72 -1.20
CA ASP A 239 -0.10 -26.12 -2.61
C ASP A 239 -0.30 -27.63 -2.93
N LYS A 240 -0.77 -28.40 -1.94
CA LYS A 240 -1.01 -29.84 -2.09
C LYS A 240 -2.40 -30.23 -1.60
N PRO A 241 -3.45 -29.83 -2.32
CA PRO A 241 -4.82 -30.17 -1.94
C PRO A 241 -5.00 -31.68 -1.84
N GLY A 242 -5.67 -32.14 -0.77
CA GLY A 242 -5.90 -33.56 -0.49
C GLY A 242 -4.73 -34.31 0.18
N ALA A 243 -3.58 -33.68 0.35
CA ALA A 243 -2.48 -34.26 1.13
C ALA A 243 -2.80 -34.21 2.64
N THR A 244 -2.42 -35.28 3.35
CA THR A 244 -2.56 -35.36 4.80
C THR A 244 -1.49 -34.46 5.46
N PRO A 245 -1.86 -33.45 6.28
CA PRO A 245 -0.90 -32.59 6.94
C PRO A 245 -0.14 -33.33 8.03
N THR A 246 1.16 -33.10 8.10
CA THR A 246 2.06 -33.58 9.15
C THR A 246 2.84 -32.45 9.79
N ALA A 247 2.90 -31.30 9.12
CA ALA A 247 3.55 -30.09 9.62
C ALA A 247 2.52 -29.14 10.23
N ARG A 248 3.03 -28.16 11.00
CA ARG A 248 2.28 -27.03 11.56
C ARG A 248 2.69 -25.79 10.79
N SER A 249 1.91 -25.41 9.80
CA SER A 249 2.23 -24.32 8.87
C SER A 249 1.43 -23.06 9.19
N ILE A 250 1.94 -21.93 8.75
CA ILE A 250 1.22 -20.65 8.64
C ILE A 250 1.25 -20.19 7.19
N THR A 251 0.13 -19.65 6.72
CA THR A 251 0.06 -18.98 5.41
C THR A 251 -0.52 -17.59 5.59
N MET A 252 0.21 -16.58 5.12
CA MET A 252 -0.24 -15.19 5.09
C MET A 252 -0.53 -14.77 3.66
N THR A 253 -1.71 -14.19 3.40
CA THR A 253 -2.13 -13.76 2.08
C THR A 253 -2.49 -12.28 2.05
N THR A 254 -2.11 -11.58 0.99
CA THR A 254 -2.49 -10.19 0.76
C THR A 254 -2.55 -9.85 -0.73
N CYS A 255 -3.12 -8.71 -1.06
CA CYS A 255 -3.18 -8.23 -2.44
C CYS A 255 -1.81 -7.81 -2.98
N THR A 256 -1.56 -8.04 -4.28
CA THR A 256 -0.37 -7.58 -5.00
C THR A 256 -0.70 -7.34 -6.49
N PRO A 257 0.01 -6.41 -7.20
CA PRO A 257 0.90 -5.37 -6.69
C PRO A 257 0.24 -4.39 -5.69
N MET A 258 1.02 -3.49 -5.09
CA MET A 258 0.46 -2.41 -4.27
C MET A 258 -0.64 -1.67 -5.04
N TYR A 259 -1.76 -1.35 -4.35
CA TYR A 259 -2.95 -0.69 -4.90
C TYR A 259 -3.71 -1.50 -5.97
N SER A 260 -3.41 -2.79 -6.13
CA SER A 260 -4.08 -3.70 -7.05
C SER A 260 -4.51 -4.98 -6.33
N ALA A 261 -5.64 -5.54 -6.76
CA ALA A 261 -6.14 -6.83 -6.29
C ALA A 261 -5.99 -7.95 -7.35
N ALA A 262 -5.15 -7.72 -8.38
CA ALA A 262 -4.99 -8.63 -9.51
C ALA A 262 -4.42 -9.98 -9.10
N GLN A 263 -3.51 -9.99 -8.13
CA GLN A 263 -2.83 -11.18 -7.62
C GLN A 263 -2.80 -11.18 -6.09
N ARG A 264 -2.26 -12.25 -5.52
CA ARG A 264 -1.99 -12.39 -4.09
C ARG A 264 -0.50 -12.62 -3.87
N TYR A 265 0.07 -11.89 -2.92
CA TYR A 265 1.37 -12.20 -2.34
C TYR A 265 1.14 -13.16 -1.18
N VAL A 266 1.79 -14.29 -1.21
CA VAL A 266 1.65 -15.37 -0.23
C VAL A 266 2.98 -15.61 0.44
N VAL A 267 2.94 -15.82 1.74
CA VAL A 267 4.11 -16.21 2.55
C VAL A 267 3.72 -17.47 3.32
N HIS A 268 4.52 -18.51 3.19
CA HIS A 268 4.39 -19.75 3.97
C HIS A 268 5.48 -19.81 5.03
N GLY A 269 5.10 -20.24 6.22
CA GLY A 269 6.02 -20.53 7.31
C GLY A 269 5.74 -21.86 7.96
N VAL A 270 6.70 -22.37 8.70
CA VAL A 270 6.58 -23.61 9.50
C VAL A 270 6.87 -23.29 10.95
N LEU A 271 6.12 -23.89 11.88
CA LEU A 271 6.33 -23.74 13.31
C LEU A 271 7.73 -24.22 13.68
N ASP A 272 8.50 -23.33 14.27
CA ASP A 272 9.83 -23.60 14.81
C ASP A 272 9.70 -24.09 16.27
N TYR A 273 9.03 -23.30 17.10
CA TYR A 273 8.76 -23.64 18.48
C TYR A 273 7.51 -22.91 19.02
N TRP A 274 7.07 -23.32 20.18
CA TRP A 274 6.07 -22.62 20.97
C TRP A 274 6.58 -22.36 22.38
N ALA A 275 5.92 -21.48 23.12
CA ALA A 275 6.23 -21.26 24.53
C ALA A 275 4.97 -20.82 25.31
N PRO A 276 4.79 -21.20 26.55
CA PRO A 276 3.74 -20.64 27.42
C PRO A 276 3.90 -19.11 27.51
N ALA A 277 2.81 -18.36 27.44
CA ALA A 277 2.84 -16.91 27.62
C ALA A 277 3.32 -16.47 28.98
N SER A 278 3.14 -17.32 30.01
CA SER A 278 3.65 -17.13 31.38
C SER A 278 5.16 -17.20 31.49
N ASP A 279 5.85 -17.83 30.54
CA ASP A 279 7.29 -18.06 30.61
C ASP A 279 8.12 -16.84 30.21
N GLY A 280 7.47 -15.83 29.61
CA GLY A 280 8.12 -14.61 29.15
C GLY A 280 7.80 -14.30 27.67
N VAL A 281 8.75 -13.72 26.98
CA VAL A 281 8.61 -13.23 25.61
C VAL A 281 9.59 -13.97 24.70
N PRO A 282 9.18 -14.38 23.48
CA PRO A 282 10.10 -14.93 22.49
C PRO A 282 11.31 -14.03 22.22
N ALA A 283 12.49 -14.64 22.10
CA ALA A 283 13.75 -13.92 21.91
C ALA A 283 13.70 -13.02 20.66
N GLU A 284 13.01 -13.45 19.62
CA GLU A 284 12.82 -12.73 18.36
C GLU A 284 12.17 -11.35 18.53
N LEU A 285 11.35 -11.16 19.58
CA LEU A 285 10.69 -9.89 19.87
C LEU A 285 11.53 -8.96 20.75
N LEU A 286 12.59 -9.47 21.38
CA LEU A 286 13.44 -8.67 22.26
C LEU A 286 14.56 -7.92 21.54
N GLY A 287 14.58 -8.03 20.22
CA GLY A 287 15.53 -7.36 19.35
C GLY A 287 16.82 -8.17 19.19
N SER A 288 17.18 -8.51 17.96
CA SER A 288 18.59 -8.54 17.59
C SER A 288 19.04 -7.09 17.55
N ALA A 289 19.85 -6.72 18.53
CA ALA A 289 20.56 -5.45 18.55
C ALA A 289 21.39 -5.28 17.27
#